data_ab53c420f753d61a54b0ed4a02476468
#
_entry.id   ab53c420f753d61a54b0ed4a02476468
#
_cell.length_a   1.000
_cell.length_b   1.000
_cell.length_c   1.000
_cell.angle_alpha   90.00
_cell.angle_beta   90.00
_cell.angle_gamma   90.00
#
_symmetry.space_group_name_H-M   'P 1'
#
loop_
_entity.id
_entity.type
_entity.pdbx_description
1 polymer ?
#
loop_
_entity_poly.entity_id
_entity_poly.type
_entity_poly.pdbx_seq_one_letter_code
_entity_poly.pdbx_strand_id
1 'polypeptide(L)'
;MKKTILLLALFFLLSPAMAFSEIRLGLLPRLPEQEMIEMFTPLAKYLEKEIGQKVTIVVPKDFDAFTKMAIAGEFDLGYANPYIYVLIKKDVPAAKSLALAAEPKIGTKFKGIIFVRKDKPTKSVKDLRGKKIAFQDPGSAGAYLVQMLMLKQAGISKAEIKPVFVKKRDAVADAVLFGTADAGGIREDDFEKVPNSNEFRVIGTSEWIPNFPLFATKKLDEAVTAKVRAGLLKLKPGTAIAFPVSGPAKLEGFLPVTDKDFDLIRDAARAAEAF
;
A
#
# COMPACT_ATOMS: atom_id res chain seq x y z
N MET A 1 17.64 -1.80 80.73
CA MET A 1 18.28 -2.25 79.49
C MET A 1 17.18 -2.29 78.44
N LYS A 2 17.08 -1.24 77.60
CA LYS A 2 16.06 -1.07 76.58
C LYS A 2 16.66 -1.58 75.24
N LYS A 3 16.12 -2.68 74.68
CA LYS A 3 16.49 -3.18 73.36
C LYS A 3 15.69 -2.43 72.32
N THR A 4 16.35 -1.57 71.56
CA THR A 4 15.79 -0.87 70.41
C THR A 4 15.84 -1.79 69.20
N ILE A 5 14.70 -2.29 68.76
CA ILE A 5 14.55 -3.06 67.53
C ILE A 5 14.50 -2.09 66.36
N LEU A 6 15.54 -2.10 65.51
CA LEU A 6 15.60 -1.32 64.25
C LEU A 6 14.87 -2.10 63.19
N LEU A 7 13.65 -1.68 62.81
CA LEU A 7 12.87 -2.23 61.73
C LEU A 7 13.41 -1.63 60.40
N LEU A 8 14.23 -2.42 59.67
CA LEU A 8 14.66 -2.04 58.31
C LEU A 8 13.47 -2.28 57.38
N ALA A 9 12.75 -1.23 57.01
CA ALA A 9 11.71 -1.29 55.97
C ALA A 9 12.40 -1.42 54.60
N LEU A 10 12.41 -2.66 54.09
CA LEU A 10 12.84 -2.94 52.74
C LEU A 10 11.77 -2.45 51.76
N PHE A 11 11.91 -1.21 51.29
CA PHE A 11 11.05 -0.67 50.25
C PHE A 11 11.45 -1.34 48.92
N PHE A 12 10.80 -2.46 48.60
CA PHE A 12 10.87 -3.06 47.28
C PHE A 12 10.19 -2.07 46.32
N LEU A 13 11.00 -1.29 45.59
CA LEU A 13 10.59 -0.53 44.43
C LEU A 13 10.07 -1.54 43.39
N LEU A 14 8.77 -1.85 43.46
CA LEU A 14 8.05 -2.41 42.31
C LEU A 14 8.06 -1.33 41.24
N SER A 15 9.11 -1.29 40.43
CA SER A 15 9.02 -0.64 39.13
C SER A 15 7.96 -1.41 38.36
N PRO A 16 6.85 -0.75 37.96
CA PRO A 16 5.94 -1.43 37.07
C PRO A 16 6.76 -1.78 35.82
N ALA A 17 6.94 -3.07 35.56
CA ALA A 17 7.44 -3.52 34.27
C ALA A 17 6.44 -2.94 33.26
N MET A 18 6.81 -1.87 32.59
CA MET A 18 6.05 -1.37 31.45
C MET A 18 6.03 -2.55 30.45
N ALA A 19 4.93 -3.27 30.44
CA ALA A 19 4.64 -4.23 29.40
C ALA A 19 4.57 -3.41 28.10
N PHE A 20 5.73 -3.29 27.43
CA PHE A 20 5.77 -2.67 26.10
C PHE A 20 4.85 -3.49 25.22
N SER A 21 3.70 -2.92 24.89
CA SER A 21 2.74 -3.53 23.99
C SER A 21 3.46 -3.82 22.66
N GLU A 22 3.31 -5.03 22.17
CA GLU A 22 3.80 -5.44 20.87
C GLU A 22 3.17 -4.59 19.76
N ILE A 23 3.95 -4.10 18.82
CA ILE A 23 3.51 -3.36 17.65
C ILE A 23 3.15 -4.35 16.53
N ARG A 24 1.92 -4.31 16.05
CA ARG A 24 1.46 -5.14 14.94
C ARG A 24 1.56 -4.36 13.63
N LEU A 25 2.38 -4.86 12.70
CA LEU A 25 2.56 -4.32 11.35
C LEU A 25 1.73 -5.14 10.35
N GLY A 26 0.60 -4.60 9.92
CA GLY A 26 -0.22 -5.17 8.86
C GLY A 26 0.39 -4.92 7.49
N LEU A 27 0.52 -5.96 6.67
CA LEU A 27 0.98 -5.87 5.29
C LEU A 27 -0.16 -6.21 4.33
N LEU A 28 -0.42 -5.34 3.36
CA LEU A 28 -1.38 -5.64 2.29
C LEU A 28 -0.88 -6.85 1.48
N PRO A 29 -1.67 -7.94 1.34
CA PRO A 29 -1.21 -9.19 0.73
C PRO A 29 -1.08 -9.07 -0.80
N ARG A 30 0.13 -8.87 -1.28
CA ARG A 30 0.45 -8.80 -2.73
C ARG A 30 1.12 -10.07 -3.26
N LEU A 31 1.64 -10.87 -2.36
CA LEU A 31 2.33 -12.14 -2.57
C LEU A 31 1.82 -13.14 -1.53
N PRO A 32 2.16 -14.42 -1.63
CA PRO A 32 1.88 -15.41 -0.60
C PRO A 32 2.37 -14.95 0.79
N GLU A 33 1.62 -15.30 1.82
CA GLU A 33 1.85 -14.84 3.20
C GLU A 33 3.30 -15.04 3.64
N GLN A 34 3.85 -16.25 3.43
CA GLN A 34 5.20 -16.61 3.83
C GLN A 34 6.25 -15.70 3.17
N GLU A 35 6.10 -15.44 1.87
CA GLU A 35 7.00 -14.54 1.12
C GLU A 35 6.93 -13.11 1.67
N MET A 36 5.73 -12.61 1.99
CA MET A 36 5.55 -11.28 2.58
C MET A 36 6.23 -11.18 3.94
N ILE A 37 6.08 -12.20 4.80
CA ILE A 37 6.72 -12.26 6.12
C ILE A 37 8.24 -12.23 5.97
N GLU A 38 8.81 -13.09 5.13
CA GLU A 38 10.26 -13.17 4.90
C GLU A 38 10.83 -11.84 4.39
N MET A 39 10.16 -11.21 3.43
CA MET A 39 10.58 -9.94 2.84
C MET A 39 10.57 -8.78 3.84
N PHE A 40 9.56 -8.70 4.70
CA PHE A 40 9.39 -7.58 5.61
C PHE A 40 9.97 -7.81 7.01
N THR A 41 10.39 -9.03 7.35
CA THR A 41 11.07 -9.35 8.63
C THR A 41 12.28 -8.44 8.90
N PRO A 42 13.17 -8.12 7.93
CA PRO A 42 14.27 -7.20 8.16
C PRO A 42 13.81 -5.79 8.55
N LEU A 43 12.72 -5.29 7.93
CA LEU A 43 12.13 -3.99 8.27
C LEU A 43 11.51 -4.00 9.67
N ALA A 44 10.77 -5.07 10.02
CA ALA A 44 10.20 -5.24 11.34
C ALA A 44 11.29 -5.23 12.43
N LYS A 45 12.36 -6.00 12.25
CA LYS A 45 13.52 -6.03 13.17
C LYS A 45 14.24 -4.68 13.26
N TYR A 46 14.35 -3.96 12.15
CA TYR A 46 14.92 -2.62 12.16
C TYR A 46 14.05 -1.66 12.98
N LEU A 47 12.74 -1.63 12.74
CA LEU A 47 11.81 -0.80 13.50
C LEU A 47 11.79 -1.17 14.98
N GLU A 48 11.87 -2.46 15.32
CA GLU A 48 11.97 -2.94 16.70
C GLU A 48 13.15 -2.30 17.44
N LYS A 49 14.33 -2.18 16.79
CA LYS A 49 15.50 -1.49 17.35
C LYS A 49 15.27 0.01 17.51
N GLU A 50 14.65 0.66 16.51
CA GLU A 50 14.42 2.11 16.53
C GLU A 50 13.41 2.54 17.61
N ILE A 51 12.41 1.71 17.89
CA ILE A 51 11.33 2.04 18.83
C ILE A 51 11.50 1.40 20.21
N GLY A 52 12.31 0.35 20.33
CA GLY A 52 12.51 -0.40 21.57
C GLY A 52 11.32 -1.31 21.96
N GLN A 53 10.49 -1.70 21.01
CA GLN A 53 9.31 -2.55 21.21
C GLN A 53 9.29 -3.63 20.12
N LYS A 54 8.79 -4.83 20.47
CA LYS A 54 8.65 -5.93 19.51
C LYS A 54 7.71 -5.54 18.37
N VAL A 55 8.07 -5.89 17.14
CA VAL A 55 7.25 -5.67 15.94
C VAL A 55 6.92 -6.99 15.29
N THR A 56 5.63 -7.36 15.25
CA THR A 56 5.14 -8.56 14.60
C THR A 56 4.43 -8.23 13.30
N ILE A 57 4.61 -9.08 12.31
CA ILE A 57 4.00 -8.96 10.99
C ILE A 57 2.67 -9.71 10.97
N VAL A 58 1.66 -9.10 10.38
CA VAL A 58 0.35 -9.71 10.11
C VAL A 58 0.05 -9.54 8.63
N VAL A 59 -0.21 -10.64 7.94
CA VAL A 59 -0.58 -10.64 6.53
C VAL A 59 -2.00 -11.21 6.41
N PRO A 60 -3.03 -10.37 6.22
CA PRO A 60 -4.40 -10.83 6.01
C PRO A 60 -4.56 -11.60 4.69
N LYS A 61 -5.64 -12.39 4.60
CA LYS A 61 -5.89 -13.25 3.44
C LYS A 61 -6.11 -12.51 2.11
N ASP A 62 -6.66 -11.28 2.16
CA ASP A 62 -6.98 -10.46 0.99
C ASP A 62 -7.08 -8.96 1.34
N PHE A 63 -7.30 -8.11 0.35
CA PHE A 63 -7.38 -6.64 0.51
C PHE A 63 -8.57 -6.20 1.37
N ASP A 64 -9.69 -6.90 1.28
CA ASP A 64 -10.88 -6.61 2.08
C ASP A 64 -10.63 -6.93 3.57
N ALA A 65 -10.06 -8.10 3.85
CA ALA A 65 -9.67 -8.49 5.21
C ALA A 65 -8.66 -7.50 5.81
N PHE A 66 -7.64 -7.09 5.03
CA PHE A 66 -6.68 -6.08 5.47
C PHE A 66 -7.38 -4.77 5.86
N THR A 67 -8.27 -4.27 5.00
CA THR A 67 -8.98 -3.01 5.22
C THR A 67 -9.86 -3.08 6.48
N LYS A 68 -10.63 -4.15 6.65
CA LYS A 68 -11.48 -4.38 7.83
C LYS A 68 -10.68 -4.45 9.12
N MET A 69 -9.60 -5.22 9.14
CA MET A 69 -8.71 -5.36 10.30
C MET A 69 -8.03 -4.03 10.67
N ALA A 70 -7.61 -3.24 9.67
CA ALA A 70 -7.03 -1.92 9.92
C ALA A 70 -8.06 -0.95 10.51
N ILE A 71 -9.29 -0.93 9.99
CA ILE A 71 -10.40 -0.10 10.52
C ILE A 71 -10.77 -0.54 11.94
N ALA A 72 -10.83 -1.84 12.20
CA ALA A 72 -11.04 -2.39 13.54
C ALA A 72 -9.88 -2.10 14.50
N GLY A 73 -8.75 -1.57 14.01
CA GLY A 73 -7.55 -1.27 14.77
C GLY A 73 -6.83 -2.54 15.26
N GLU A 74 -6.87 -3.61 14.48
CA GLU A 74 -6.12 -4.83 14.76
C GLU A 74 -4.64 -4.70 14.38
N PHE A 75 -4.25 -3.62 13.69
CA PHE A 75 -2.87 -3.22 13.43
C PHE A 75 -2.57 -1.89 14.11
N ASP A 76 -1.32 -1.70 14.49
CA ASP A 76 -0.79 -0.41 14.95
C ASP A 76 -0.17 0.36 13.78
N LEU A 77 0.49 -0.38 12.89
CA LEU A 77 1.07 0.10 11.64
C LEU A 77 0.47 -0.65 10.46
N GLY A 78 0.31 0.03 9.33
CA GLY A 78 -0.11 -0.58 8.07
C GLY A 78 0.84 -0.22 6.93
N TYR A 79 1.10 -1.17 6.04
CA TYR A 79 1.77 -0.94 4.76
C TYR A 79 0.84 -1.38 3.65
N ALA A 80 0.28 -0.42 2.93
CA ALA A 80 -0.74 -0.68 1.91
C ALA A 80 -0.59 0.25 0.71
N ASN A 81 -1.26 -0.07 -0.39
CA ASN A 81 -1.33 0.84 -1.52
C ASN A 81 -2.09 2.13 -1.15
N PRO A 82 -1.89 3.23 -1.88
CA PRO A 82 -2.45 4.54 -1.51
C PRO A 82 -3.98 4.55 -1.49
N TYR A 83 -4.65 3.71 -2.27
CA TYR A 83 -6.11 3.64 -2.27
C TYR A 83 -6.65 3.01 -0.98
N ILE A 84 -6.10 1.87 -0.57
CA ILE A 84 -6.47 1.21 0.69
C ILE A 84 -6.21 2.13 1.88
N TYR A 85 -5.09 2.88 1.88
CA TYR A 85 -4.84 3.90 2.90
C TYR A 85 -5.94 4.98 2.93
N VAL A 86 -6.36 5.49 1.79
CA VAL A 86 -7.42 6.51 1.71
C VAL A 86 -8.77 5.96 2.19
N LEU A 87 -9.12 4.70 1.89
CA LEU A 87 -10.31 4.05 2.42
C LEU A 87 -10.26 3.93 3.95
N ILE A 88 -9.13 3.47 4.50
CA ILE A 88 -8.93 3.38 5.95
C ILE A 88 -9.00 4.77 6.58
N LYS A 89 -8.36 5.78 5.99
CA LYS A 89 -8.34 7.16 6.49
C LYS A 89 -9.73 7.78 6.57
N LYS A 90 -10.64 7.42 5.65
CA LYS A 90 -12.04 7.85 5.66
C LYS A 90 -12.76 7.36 6.93
N ASP A 91 -12.62 6.08 7.27
CA ASP A 91 -13.31 5.48 8.41
C ASP A 91 -12.54 5.65 9.73
N VAL A 92 -11.23 5.88 9.65
CA VAL A 92 -10.32 6.16 10.75
C VAL A 92 -9.60 7.49 10.52
N PRO A 93 -10.23 8.65 10.78
CA PRO A 93 -9.64 9.98 10.52
C PRO A 93 -8.30 10.21 11.23
N ALA A 94 -8.04 9.52 12.32
CA ALA A 94 -6.78 9.59 13.06
C ALA A 94 -5.64 8.79 12.41
N ALA A 95 -5.91 7.92 11.43
CA ALA A 95 -4.85 7.24 10.68
C ALA A 95 -3.94 8.26 9.99
N LYS A 96 -2.62 8.03 10.03
CA LYS A 96 -1.61 9.02 9.60
C LYS A 96 -0.52 8.34 8.78
N SER A 97 -0.35 8.77 7.54
CA SER A 97 0.80 8.33 6.73
C SER A 97 2.11 8.83 7.35
N LEU A 98 3.10 7.97 7.46
CA LEU A 98 4.39 8.26 8.11
C LEU A 98 5.49 8.50 7.09
N ALA A 99 5.54 7.67 6.06
CA ALA A 99 6.48 7.78 4.97
C ALA A 99 5.97 7.03 3.73
N LEU A 100 6.40 7.46 2.54
CA LEU A 100 6.18 6.74 1.28
C LEU A 100 7.36 5.83 0.98
N ALA A 101 7.07 4.60 0.61
CA ALA A 101 8.06 3.68 0.08
C ALA A 101 8.59 4.16 -1.28
N ALA A 102 9.89 4.08 -1.45
CA ALA A 102 10.58 4.28 -2.71
C ALA A 102 10.99 2.93 -3.31
N GLU A 103 10.53 2.65 -4.51
CA GLU A 103 10.90 1.44 -5.26
C GLU A 103 12.02 1.76 -6.26
N PRO A 104 12.91 0.80 -6.58
CA PRO A 104 13.98 0.99 -7.57
C PRO A 104 13.40 1.46 -8.91
N LYS A 105 14.05 2.46 -9.52
CA LYS A 105 13.67 3.07 -10.82
C LYS A 105 12.38 3.89 -10.82
N ILE A 106 11.46 3.62 -9.89
CA ILE A 106 10.12 4.24 -9.84
C ILE A 106 10.08 5.36 -8.78
N GLY A 107 10.86 5.22 -7.70
CA GLY A 107 10.82 6.14 -6.57
C GLY A 107 9.51 6.03 -5.78
N THR A 108 8.97 7.19 -5.38
CA THR A 108 7.77 7.29 -4.54
C THR A 108 6.48 7.52 -5.30
N LYS A 109 6.50 7.46 -6.62
CA LYS A 109 5.32 7.69 -7.47
C LYS A 109 5.31 6.72 -8.65
N PHE A 110 4.13 6.33 -9.09
CA PHE A 110 3.93 5.52 -10.29
C PHE A 110 2.71 5.98 -11.07
N LYS A 111 2.52 5.44 -12.27
CA LYS A 111 1.36 5.71 -13.11
C LYS A 111 0.60 4.42 -13.38
N GLY A 112 -0.70 4.57 -13.67
CA GLY A 112 -1.49 3.54 -14.29
C GLY A 112 -1.69 3.82 -15.78
N ILE A 113 -1.85 2.76 -16.56
CA ILE A 113 -2.15 2.87 -17.98
C ILE A 113 -3.40 2.08 -18.33
N ILE A 114 -4.01 2.45 -19.47
CA ILE A 114 -5.00 1.64 -20.17
C ILE A 114 -4.41 1.24 -21.50
N PHE A 115 -4.50 -0.05 -21.84
CA PHE A 115 -3.99 -0.58 -23.08
C PHE A 115 -5.01 -1.49 -23.76
N VAL A 116 -4.85 -1.66 -25.07
CA VAL A 116 -5.66 -2.52 -25.94
C VAL A 116 -4.76 -3.33 -26.86
N ARG A 117 -5.27 -4.38 -27.47
CA ARG A 117 -4.55 -5.10 -28.50
C ARG A 117 -4.38 -4.22 -29.75
N LYS A 118 -3.20 -4.22 -30.38
CA LYS A 118 -2.85 -3.32 -31.50
C LYS A 118 -3.75 -3.45 -32.73
N ASP A 119 -4.24 -4.66 -33.02
CA ASP A 119 -5.10 -4.96 -34.15
C ASP A 119 -6.55 -4.45 -33.99
N LYS A 120 -6.90 -3.96 -32.79
CA LYS A 120 -8.25 -3.45 -32.52
C LYS A 120 -8.40 -1.98 -32.95
N PRO A 121 -9.59 -1.56 -33.38
CA PRO A 121 -9.86 -0.18 -33.85
C PRO A 121 -9.82 0.86 -32.72
N THR A 122 -9.91 0.45 -31.46
CA THR A 122 -9.89 1.31 -30.26
C THR A 122 -8.59 2.11 -30.19
N LYS A 123 -8.67 3.45 -30.25
CA LYS A 123 -7.49 4.34 -30.30
C LYS A 123 -7.37 5.27 -29.07
N SER A 124 -8.45 5.43 -28.33
CA SER A 124 -8.51 6.35 -27.20
C SER A 124 -9.34 5.77 -26.05
N VAL A 125 -9.23 6.37 -24.87
CA VAL A 125 -10.05 6.01 -23.70
C VAL A 125 -11.53 6.22 -23.99
N LYS A 126 -11.91 7.22 -24.82
CA LYS A 126 -13.30 7.51 -25.20
C LYS A 126 -13.99 6.34 -25.93
N ASP A 127 -13.21 5.51 -26.61
CA ASP A 127 -13.72 4.37 -27.37
C ASP A 127 -14.08 3.16 -26.50
N LEU A 128 -13.88 3.28 -25.17
CA LEU A 128 -14.11 2.19 -24.22
C LEU A 128 -15.52 2.12 -23.67
N ARG A 129 -16.43 2.99 -24.10
CA ARG A 129 -17.85 2.94 -23.71
C ARG A 129 -18.46 1.60 -24.09
N GLY A 130 -19.11 0.93 -23.15
CA GLY A 130 -19.73 -0.38 -23.32
C GLY A 130 -18.76 -1.57 -23.36
N LYS A 131 -17.45 -1.33 -23.27
CA LYS A 131 -16.39 -2.34 -23.41
C LYS A 131 -16.14 -3.11 -22.12
N LYS A 132 -15.60 -4.33 -22.27
CA LYS A 132 -15.06 -5.13 -21.17
C LYS A 132 -13.64 -4.66 -20.88
N ILE A 133 -13.35 -4.29 -19.63
CA ILE A 133 -12.02 -3.84 -19.22
C ILE A 133 -11.52 -4.75 -18.11
N ALA A 134 -10.38 -5.38 -18.33
CA ALA A 134 -9.70 -6.21 -17.33
C ALA A 134 -8.94 -5.34 -16.34
N PHE A 135 -9.11 -5.63 -15.05
CA PHE A 135 -8.42 -5.02 -13.93
C PHE A 135 -7.94 -6.11 -12.97
N GLN A 136 -6.93 -5.81 -12.16
CA GLN A 136 -6.43 -6.76 -11.19
C GLN A 136 -7.43 -7.02 -10.07
N ASP A 137 -7.81 -5.99 -9.32
CA ASP A 137 -8.64 -6.07 -8.12
C ASP A 137 -9.35 -4.73 -7.88
N PRO A 138 -10.59 -4.70 -7.34
CA PRO A 138 -11.29 -3.46 -7.01
C PRO A 138 -10.51 -2.57 -6.02
N GLY A 139 -9.65 -3.13 -5.19
CA GLY A 139 -8.79 -2.40 -4.25
C GLY A 139 -7.44 -1.96 -4.84
N SER A 140 -7.18 -2.17 -6.13
CA SER A 140 -5.91 -1.79 -6.75
C SER A 140 -5.88 -0.32 -7.13
N ALA A 141 -4.92 0.45 -6.57
CA ALA A 141 -4.73 1.84 -6.95
C ALA A 141 -4.26 1.99 -8.41
N GLY A 142 -3.28 1.19 -8.83
CA GLY A 142 -2.61 1.32 -10.13
C GLY A 142 -3.18 0.46 -11.25
N ALA A 143 -4.03 -0.54 -10.91
CA ALA A 143 -4.63 -1.44 -11.89
C ALA A 143 -6.16 -1.52 -11.77
N TYR A 144 -6.79 -0.44 -11.32
CA TYR A 144 -8.23 -0.21 -11.33
C TYR A 144 -8.56 1.26 -11.06
N LEU A 145 -8.15 1.81 -9.91
CA LEU A 145 -8.66 3.08 -9.41
C LEU A 145 -8.34 4.26 -10.34
N VAL A 146 -7.07 4.41 -10.74
CA VAL A 146 -6.66 5.54 -11.60
C VAL A 146 -7.20 5.39 -13.02
N GLN A 147 -7.45 4.18 -13.48
CA GLN A 147 -8.12 3.95 -14.76
C GLN A 147 -9.59 4.40 -14.70
N MET A 148 -10.27 4.22 -13.56
CA MET A 148 -11.62 4.76 -13.37
C MET A 148 -11.65 6.29 -13.44
N LEU A 149 -10.62 6.97 -12.90
CA LEU A 149 -10.49 8.41 -13.04
C LEU A 149 -10.29 8.82 -14.51
N MET A 150 -9.43 8.11 -15.25
CA MET A 150 -9.19 8.35 -16.66
C MET A 150 -10.46 8.15 -17.51
N LEU A 151 -11.25 7.12 -17.21
CA LEU A 151 -12.55 6.87 -17.85
C LEU A 151 -13.53 8.02 -17.55
N LYS A 152 -13.63 8.44 -16.30
CA LYS A 152 -14.48 9.59 -15.91
C LYS A 152 -14.06 10.88 -16.62
N GLN A 153 -12.77 11.16 -16.72
CA GLN A 153 -12.23 12.31 -17.45
C GLN A 153 -12.54 12.24 -18.97
N ALA A 154 -12.66 11.02 -19.51
CA ALA A 154 -13.09 10.79 -20.88
C ALA A 154 -14.63 10.81 -21.05
N GLY A 155 -15.39 11.11 -19.99
CA GLY A 155 -16.86 11.17 -20.00
C GLY A 155 -17.54 9.79 -19.94
N ILE A 156 -16.84 8.78 -19.39
CA ILE A 156 -17.36 7.41 -19.23
C ILE A 156 -17.51 7.11 -17.75
N SER A 157 -18.74 6.85 -17.31
CA SER A 157 -19.05 6.42 -15.95
C SER A 157 -18.75 4.94 -15.75
N LYS A 158 -18.67 4.51 -14.49
CA LYS A 158 -18.49 3.10 -14.14
C LYS A 158 -19.60 2.19 -14.69
N ALA A 159 -20.84 2.67 -14.72
CA ALA A 159 -21.99 1.94 -15.26
C ALA A 159 -21.90 1.71 -16.78
N GLU A 160 -21.10 2.48 -17.48
CA GLU A 160 -20.93 2.41 -18.94
C GLU A 160 -19.77 1.52 -19.38
N ILE A 161 -19.15 0.79 -18.46
CA ILE A 161 -18.15 -0.24 -18.76
C ILE A 161 -18.55 -1.59 -18.14
N LYS A 162 -17.84 -2.66 -18.55
CA LYS A 162 -17.99 -4.00 -17.98
C LYS A 162 -16.67 -4.40 -17.33
N PRO A 163 -16.45 -4.11 -16.03
CA PRO A 163 -15.18 -4.46 -15.37
C PRO A 163 -15.06 -5.97 -15.18
N VAL A 164 -13.87 -6.50 -15.46
CA VAL A 164 -13.49 -7.91 -15.25
C VAL A 164 -12.31 -7.95 -14.29
N PHE A 165 -12.48 -8.55 -13.12
CA PHE A 165 -11.41 -8.66 -12.13
C PHE A 165 -10.73 -10.03 -12.20
N VAL A 166 -9.44 -10.04 -12.57
CA VAL A 166 -8.67 -11.26 -12.82
C VAL A 166 -7.77 -11.69 -11.65
N LYS A 167 -7.75 -10.91 -10.56
CA LYS A 167 -7.02 -11.16 -9.30
C LYS A 167 -5.49 -11.10 -9.42
N LYS A 168 -4.91 -11.68 -10.46
CA LYS A 168 -3.46 -11.66 -10.72
C LYS A 168 -3.12 -10.56 -11.72
N ARG A 169 -1.97 -9.92 -11.50
CA ARG A 169 -1.47 -8.81 -12.33
C ARG A 169 -1.23 -9.25 -13.78
N ASP A 170 -0.53 -10.36 -13.96
CA ASP A 170 -0.18 -10.87 -15.29
C ASP A 170 -1.41 -11.27 -16.11
N ALA A 171 -2.45 -11.77 -15.44
CA ALA A 171 -3.70 -12.15 -16.09
C ALA A 171 -4.48 -10.97 -16.71
N VAL A 172 -4.15 -9.71 -16.39
CA VAL A 172 -4.75 -8.54 -17.06
C VAL A 172 -4.33 -8.48 -18.52
N ALA A 173 -3.04 -8.68 -18.80
CA ALA A 173 -2.53 -8.69 -20.17
C ALA A 173 -3.05 -9.90 -20.95
N ASP A 174 -3.10 -11.07 -20.31
CA ASP A 174 -3.66 -12.29 -20.91
C ASP A 174 -5.12 -12.11 -21.30
N ALA A 175 -5.94 -11.48 -20.44
CA ALA A 175 -7.35 -11.22 -20.74
C ALA A 175 -7.53 -10.38 -22.02
N VAL A 176 -6.65 -9.42 -22.26
CA VAL A 176 -6.67 -8.59 -23.48
C VAL A 176 -6.11 -9.35 -24.67
N LEU A 177 -5.03 -10.10 -24.49
CA LEU A 177 -4.37 -10.87 -25.56
C LEU A 177 -5.30 -11.93 -26.14
N PHE A 178 -5.98 -12.67 -25.26
CA PHE A 178 -6.91 -13.74 -25.65
C PHE A 178 -8.35 -13.25 -25.94
N GLY A 179 -8.59 -11.94 -25.84
CA GLY A 179 -9.89 -11.34 -26.22
C GLY A 179 -11.03 -11.58 -25.22
N THR A 180 -10.75 -12.01 -23.98
CA THR A 180 -11.75 -12.07 -22.89
C THR A 180 -12.11 -10.70 -22.34
N ALA A 181 -11.22 -9.69 -22.56
CA ALA A 181 -11.47 -8.28 -22.36
C ALA A 181 -11.03 -7.46 -23.59
N ASP A 182 -11.69 -6.33 -23.82
CA ASP A 182 -11.38 -5.40 -24.92
C ASP A 182 -10.16 -4.50 -24.57
N ALA A 183 -9.94 -4.20 -23.30
CA ALA A 183 -8.87 -3.37 -22.77
C ALA A 183 -8.39 -3.90 -21.41
N GLY A 184 -7.21 -3.46 -20.99
CA GLY A 184 -6.66 -3.74 -19.67
C GLY A 184 -6.16 -2.49 -18.96
N GLY A 185 -6.29 -2.48 -17.63
CA GLY A 185 -5.74 -1.46 -16.75
C GLY A 185 -4.66 -2.05 -15.84
N ILE A 186 -3.44 -1.48 -15.88
CA ILE A 186 -2.27 -1.96 -15.13
C ILE A 186 -1.35 -0.80 -14.74
N ARG A 187 -0.42 -1.00 -13.83
CA ARG A 187 0.69 -0.06 -13.59
C ARG A 187 1.61 -0.01 -14.82
N GLU A 188 2.13 1.17 -15.12
CA GLU A 188 3.04 1.37 -16.28
C GLU A 188 4.30 0.51 -16.15
N ASP A 189 4.95 0.49 -15.00
CA ASP A 189 6.16 -0.30 -14.74
C ASP A 189 5.94 -1.83 -14.72
N ASP A 190 4.72 -2.27 -14.47
CA ASP A 190 4.35 -3.67 -14.61
C ASP A 190 4.08 -4.04 -16.06
N PHE A 191 3.51 -3.11 -16.84
CA PHE A 191 3.29 -3.32 -18.26
C PHE A 191 4.60 -3.48 -19.03
N GLU A 192 5.65 -2.78 -18.63
CA GLU A 192 7.00 -2.95 -19.22
C GLU A 192 7.55 -4.38 -19.10
N LYS A 193 7.06 -5.15 -18.11
CA LYS A 193 7.47 -6.54 -17.85
C LYS A 193 6.53 -7.57 -18.49
N VAL A 194 5.46 -7.11 -19.15
CA VAL A 194 4.50 -8.01 -19.81
C VAL A 194 5.17 -8.67 -21.02
N PRO A 195 5.18 -10.01 -21.10
CA PRO A 195 5.58 -10.70 -22.31
C PRO A 195 4.72 -10.23 -23.49
N ASN A 196 5.34 -10.10 -24.67
CA ASN A 196 4.65 -9.64 -25.88
C ASN A 196 3.98 -8.25 -25.73
N SER A 197 4.56 -7.34 -24.93
CA SER A 197 4.05 -5.96 -24.78
C SER A 197 3.94 -5.23 -26.13
N ASN A 198 4.70 -5.66 -27.13
CA ASN A 198 4.63 -5.21 -28.52
C ASN A 198 3.30 -5.53 -29.23
N GLU A 199 2.49 -6.46 -28.74
CA GLU A 199 1.14 -6.77 -29.26
C GLU A 199 0.07 -5.76 -28.79
N PHE A 200 0.42 -4.89 -27.85
CA PHE A 200 -0.50 -3.93 -27.26
C PHE A 200 -0.17 -2.49 -27.66
N ARG A 201 -1.18 -1.64 -27.55
CA ARG A 201 -1.11 -0.18 -27.68
C ARG A 201 -1.66 0.45 -26.41
N VAL A 202 -0.86 1.30 -25.76
CA VAL A 202 -1.32 2.16 -24.67
C VAL A 202 -2.19 3.26 -25.27
N ILE A 203 -3.39 3.45 -24.74
CA ILE A 203 -4.38 4.44 -25.16
C ILE A 203 -4.64 5.52 -24.11
N GLY A 204 -4.09 5.36 -22.93
CA GLY A 204 -4.17 6.35 -21.86
C GLY A 204 -3.16 6.07 -20.75
N THR A 205 -2.62 7.14 -20.18
CA THR A 205 -1.69 7.13 -19.04
C THR A 205 -2.19 8.12 -18.00
N SER A 206 -2.19 7.71 -16.73
CA SER A 206 -2.64 8.57 -15.62
C SER A 206 -1.59 9.62 -15.24
N GLU A 207 -2.01 10.59 -14.43
CA GLU A 207 -1.09 11.39 -13.63
C GLU A 207 -0.32 10.52 -12.65
N TRP A 208 0.78 11.07 -12.11
CA TRP A 208 1.57 10.44 -11.07
C TRP A 208 0.78 10.29 -9.78
N ILE A 209 0.72 9.08 -9.23
CA ILE A 209 0.13 8.80 -7.92
C ILE A 209 1.19 8.34 -6.93
N PRO A 210 0.97 8.58 -5.61
CA PRO A 210 1.92 8.17 -4.59
C PRO A 210 2.05 6.64 -4.53
N ASN A 211 3.25 6.18 -4.20
CA ASN A 211 3.50 4.79 -3.91
C ASN A 211 2.92 4.38 -2.54
N PHE A 212 3.25 3.22 -2.06
CA PHE A 212 2.72 2.64 -0.82
C PHE A 212 3.15 3.46 0.40
N PRO A 213 2.22 4.04 1.19
CA PRO A 213 2.55 4.55 2.50
C PRO A 213 2.76 3.43 3.52
N LEU A 214 3.71 3.64 4.43
CA LEU A 214 3.65 3.08 5.75
C LEU A 214 2.93 4.10 6.64
N PHE A 215 1.88 3.68 7.33
CA PHE A 215 1.01 4.56 8.10
C PHE A 215 0.72 4.01 9.49
N ALA A 216 0.44 4.90 10.44
CA ALA A 216 -0.07 4.57 11.76
C ALA A 216 -1.59 4.54 11.76
N THR A 217 -2.18 3.62 12.54
CA THR A 217 -3.60 3.62 12.89
C THR A 217 -3.83 4.51 14.13
N LYS A 218 -5.09 4.73 14.51
CA LYS A 218 -5.44 5.50 15.71
C LYS A 218 -4.97 4.88 17.04
N LYS A 219 -4.57 3.60 17.04
CA LYS A 219 -4.11 2.89 18.24
C LYS A 219 -2.68 3.25 18.65
N LEU A 220 -1.87 3.69 17.71
CA LEU A 220 -0.46 3.91 17.97
C LEU A 220 -0.25 5.21 18.74
N ASP A 221 0.51 5.11 19.83
CA ASP A 221 0.94 6.27 20.63
C ASP A 221 1.74 7.26 19.78
N GLU A 222 1.59 8.56 20.05
CA GLU A 222 2.19 9.60 19.23
C GLU A 222 3.73 9.61 19.32
N ALA A 223 4.29 9.33 20.49
CA ALA A 223 5.74 9.24 20.67
C ALA A 223 6.32 8.04 19.91
N VAL A 224 5.62 6.90 19.92
CA VAL A 224 5.99 5.73 19.12
C VAL A 224 5.85 6.02 17.64
N THR A 225 4.75 6.68 17.23
CA THR A 225 4.53 7.12 15.84
C THR A 225 5.68 8.00 15.34
N ALA A 226 6.14 8.97 16.17
CA ALA A 226 7.27 9.85 15.84
C ALA A 226 8.58 9.06 15.68
N LYS A 227 8.86 8.09 16.57
CA LYS A 227 10.04 7.22 16.46
C LYS A 227 10.00 6.37 15.19
N VAL A 228 8.86 5.73 14.89
CA VAL A 228 8.70 4.96 13.65
C VAL A 228 8.97 5.83 12.44
N ARG A 229 8.34 7.02 12.37
CA ARG A 229 8.56 7.96 11.27
C ARG A 229 10.03 8.37 11.13
N ALA A 230 10.67 8.72 12.24
CA ALA A 230 12.08 9.11 12.23
C ALA A 230 12.97 7.94 11.77
N GLY A 231 12.70 6.72 12.23
CA GLY A 231 13.42 5.50 11.80
C GLY A 231 13.25 5.25 10.30
N LEU A 232 12.04 5.31 9.78
CA LEU A 232 11.78 5.14 8.34
C LEU A 232 12.55 6.17 7.50
N LEU A 233 12.56 7.44 7.90
CA LEU A 233 13.22 8.51 7.15
C LEU A 233 14.75 8.46 7.21
N LYS A 234 15.36 7.63 8.06
CA LYS A 234 16.78 7.28 7.98
C LYS A 234 17.09 6.35 6.80
N LEU A 235 16.13 5.53 6.40
CA LEU A 235 16.22 4.58 5.27
C LEU A 235 15.94 5.31 3.94
N LYS A 236 16.81 6.27 3.58
CA LYS A 236 16.65 7.04 2.32
C LYS A 236 17.29 6.30 1.14
N PRO A 237 16.76 6.45 -0.09
CA PRO A 237 17.44 5.97 -1.28
C PRO A 237 18.87 6.49 -1.34
N GLY A 238 19.82 5.59 -1.69
CA GLY A 238 21.24 5.95 -1.82
C GLY A 238 21.99 6.13 -0.51
N THR A 239 21.40 5.86 0.67
CA THR A 239 22.13 5.88 1.95
C THR A 239 23.01 4.63 2.08
N ALA A 240 24.09 4.75 2.88
CA ALA A 240 24.96 3.61 3.23
C ALA A 240 24.26 2.55 4.12
N ILE A 241 23.07 2.85 4.62
CA ILE A 241 22.26 1.89 5.37
C ILE A 241 21.67 0.87 4.41
N ALA A 242 22.05 -0.39 4.54
CA ALA A 242 21.48 -1.49 3.78
C ALA A 242 19.96 -1.52 4.00
N PHE A 243 19.18 -1.40 2.91
CA PHE A 243 17.73 -1.37 3.02
C PHE A 243 17.22 -2.78 3.42
N PRO A 244 16.43 -2.89 4.50
CA PRO A 244 16.10 -4.19 5.07
C PRO A 244 15.06 -5.02 4.29
N VAL A 245 14.44 -4.47 3.23
CA VAL A 245 13.47 -5.20 2.40
C VAL A 245 14.11 -5.66 1.09
N SER A 246 14.03 -6.95 0.80
CA SER A 246 14.61 -7.58 -0.40
C SER A 246 13.52 -8.33 -1.19
N GLY A 247 13.89 -8.92 -2.32
CA GLY A 247 12.98 -9.73 -3.15
C GLY A 247 12.10 -8.94 -4.11
N PRO A 248 10.99 -9.51 -4.59
CA PRO A 248 10.14 -8.92 -5.64
C PRO A 248 9.51 -7.57 -5.30
N ALA A 249 9.28 -7.28 -4.01
CA ALA A 249 8.83 -5.97 -3.54
C ALA A 249 9.99 -5.12 -3.01
N LYS A 250 11.16 -5.24 -3.61
CA LYS A 250 12.36 -4.50 -3.23
C LYS A 250 12.04 -3.01 -3.08
N LEU A 251 12.48 -2.44 -1.95
CA LEU A 251 12.40 -1.01 -1.68
C LEU A 251 13.81 -0.43 -1.64
N GLU A 252 13.96 0.84 -2.00
CA GLU A 252 15.22 1.59 -1.88
C GLU A 252 15.26 2.46 -0.63
N GLY A 253 14.10 2.79 -0.06
CA GLY A 253 14.01 3.65 1.09
C GLY A 253 12.60 4.16 1.36
N PHE A 254 12.53 5.15 2.25
CA PHE A 254 11.31 5.87 2.56
C PHE A 254 11.55 7.39 2.48
N LEU A 255 10.57 8.11 1.93
CA LEU A 255 10.60 9.56 1.80
C LEU A 255 9.42 10.21 2.54
N PRO A 256 9.55 11.50 2.91
CA PRO A 256 8.47 12.22 3.56
C PRO A 256 7.19 12.22 2.74
N VAL A 257 6.06 12.26 3.43
CA VAL A 257 4.72 12.28 2.86
C VAL A 257 3.84 13.24 3.64
N THR A 258 2.89 13.86 2.94
CA THR A 258 1.82 14.68 3.50
C THR A 258 0.46 14.12 3.09
N ASP A 259 -0.60 14.52 3.76
CA ASP A 259 -1.95 14.07 3.42
C ASP A 259 -2.41 14.53 2.02
N LYS A 260 -1.89 15.69 1.56
CA LYS A 260 -2.16 16.23 0.22
C LYS A 260 -1.64 15.34 -0.92
N ASP A 261 -0.61 14.55 -0.68
CA ASP A 261 -0.08 13.63 -1.68
C ASP A 261 -1.13 12.58 -2.14
N PHE A 262 -2.19 12.39 -1.36
CA PHE A 262 -3.27 11.44 -1.65
C PHE A 262 -4.52 12.08 -2.27
N ASP A 263 -4.53 13.39 -2.60
CA ASP A 263 -5.72 14.06 -3.13
C ASP A 263 -6.19 13.46 -4.46
N LEU A 264 -5.25 13.17 -5.36
CA LEU A 264 -5.59 12.51 -6.63
C LEU A 264 -6.19 11.11 -6.42
N ILE A 265 -5.76 10.40 -5.38
CA ILE A 265 -6.34 9.10 -5.01
C ILE A 265 -7.77 9.25 -4.50
N ARG A 266 -8.07 10.32 -3.74
CA ARG A 266 -9.44 10.64 -3.29
C ARG A 266 -10.33 10.97 -4.46
N ASP A 267 -9.83 11.75 -5.45
CA ASP A 267 -10.57 12.04 -6.68
C ASP A 267 -10.85 10.78 -7.51
N ALA A 268 -9.86 9.92 -7.61
CA ALA A 268 -10.00 8.63 -8.28
C ALA A 268 -10.98 7.70 -7.55
N ALA A 269 -10.99 7.71 -6.21
CA ALA A 269 -11.94 6.94 -5.41
C ALA A 269 -13.39 7.41 -5.62
N ARG A 270 -13.61 8.74 -5.70
CA ARG A 270 -14.90 9.30 -6.09
C ARG A 270 -15.31 8.94 -7.53
N ALA A 271 -14.35 8.86 -8.45
CA ALA A 271 -14.61 8.41 -9.82
C ALA A 271 -15.00 6.93 -9.91
N ALA A 272 -14.48 6.10 -9.00
CA ALA A 272 -14.80 4.68 -8.89
C ALA A 272 -16.05 4.40 -8.04
N GLU A 273 -16.74 5.46 -7.56
CA GLU A 273 -17.92 5.36 -6.68
C GLU A 273 -17.62 4.56 -5.38
N ALA A 274 -16.44 4.79 -4.82
CA ALA A 274 -16.01 4.13 -3.59
C ALA A 274 -16.29 4.95 -2.32
N PHE A 275 -16.78 6.19 -2.48
CA PHE A 275 -17.17 7.13 -1.41
C PHE A 275 -18.57 7.68 -1.65
#